data_e790150240fc4c7a6fe7d4d3fd7d5d16
#
_entry.id   e790150240fc4c7a6fe7d4d3fd7d5d16
#
_cell.length_a   1.000
_cell.length_b   1.000
_cell.length_c   1.000
_cell.angle_alpha   90.00
_cell.angle_beta   90.00
_cell.angle_gamma   90.00
#
_symmetry.space_group_name_H-M   'P 1'
#
loop_
_entity.id
_entity.type
_entity.pdbx_description
1 polymer ?
#
loop_
_entity_poly.entity_id
_entity_poly.type
_entity_poly.pdbx_seq_one_letter_code
_entity_poly.pdbx_strand_id
1 'polypeptide(L)'
;MTNPRRIALEALLDITDAGAYANLRLKDALAGLPQREAHWVSAVVYTTLDHLLYIDHVLAAFAKGRVQPVIRGVLRMGVAQLLYMDVPDNAACNESVNLCKQVGKQKLAGYVNGVLRAICRNRDNLPPLPDDPADRLSIQFSWPRWLVEEYVAQYGAEFTAALLDAKAPGMTLRAQYPYTTEELRASLQAADIPFHPGKLVPEACVLERGVDVARQEGFRAGRYTVQSESAMLVCKLLAPQKGMRLLDACAAPGGKTAYLSHLLEGEGHIEAWELHPHRSALIQKTLERLHVEGVTVQIRDAAQQDPAKAEAFDAVLV
;
A
#
# COMPACT_ATOMS: atom_id res chain seq x y z
N MET A 1 6.77 28.64 -8.61
CA MET A 1 7.05 27.20 -8.66
C MET A 1 6.73 26.61 -7.29
N THR A 2 5.89 25.61 -7.23
CA THR A 2 5.50 24.96 -5.99
C THR A 2 6.69 24.10 -5.49
N ASN A 3 7.15 24.31 -4.25
CA ASN A 3 8.32 23.61 -3.74
C ASN A 3 7.95 22.14 -3.39
N PRO A 4 8.58 21.13 -4.00
CA PRO A 4 8.28 19.71 -3.74
C PRO A 4 8.39 19.32 -2.26
N ARG A 5 9.33 19.92 -1.51
CA ARG A 5 9.51 19.65 -0.07
C ARG A 5 8.33 20.16 0.76
N ARG A 6 7.75 21.27 0.37
CA ARG A 6 6.55 21.81 1.03
C ARG A 6 5.34 20.94 0.74
N ILE A 7 5.19 20.46 -0.50
CA ILE A 7 4.12 19.51 -0.87
C ILE A 7 4.24 18.22 -0.06
N ALA A 8 5.45 17.67 0.07
CA ALA A 8 5.70 16.48 0.87
C ALA A 8 5.35 16.68 2.35
N LEU A 9 5.73 17.83 2.93
CA LEU A 9 5.41 18.17 4.31
C LEU A 9 3.89 18.31 4.53
N GLU A 10 3.19 19.03 3.66
CA GLU A 10 1.73 19.19 3.74
C GLU A 10 1.02 17.83 3.62
N ALA A 11 1.44 16.97 2.68
CA ALA A 11 0.90 15.62 2.55
C ALA A 11 1.17 14.77 3.81
N LEU A 12 2.39 14.82 4.36
CA LEU A 12 2.74 14.10 5.58
C LEU A 12 1.89 14.54 6.79
N LEU A 13 1.67 15.84 6.95
CA LEU A 13 0.84 16.38 8.04
C LEU A 13 -0.62 15.98 7.89
N ASP A 14 -1.17 16.03 6.68
CA ASP A 14 -2.54 15.59 6.41
C ASP A 14 -2.72 14.10 6.74
N ILE A 15 -1.72 13.28 6.45
CA ILE A 15 -1.76 11.83 6.74
C ILE A 15 -1.60 11.57 8.25
N THR A 16 -0.58 12.17 8.89
CA THR A 16 -0.25 11.85 10.28
C THR A 16 -1.12 12.55 11.32
N ASP A 17 -1.60 13.74 11.02
CA ASP A 17 -2.32 14.60 12.00
C ASP A 17 -3.81 14.72 11.67
N ALA A 18 -4.21 14.64 10.38
CA ALA A 18 -5.61 14.73 9.95
C ALA A 18 -6.22 13.38 9.51
N GLY A 19 -5.44 12.30 9.48
CA GLY A 19 -5.94 10.95 9.18
C GLY A 19 -6.24 10.70 7.70
N ALA A 20 -5.64 11.48 6.79
CA ALA A 20 -5.83 11.26 5.36
C ALA A 20 -5.20 9.94 4.88
N TYR A 21 -5.84 9.28 3.92
CA TYR A 21 -5.27 8.10 3.29
C TYR A 21 -4.07 8.47 2.41
N ALA A 22 -2.90 7.88 2.70
CA ALA A 22 -1.64 8.24 2.05
C ALA A 22 -1.68 8.13 0.51
N ASN A 23 -2.25 7.06 -0.03
CA ASN A 23 -2.38 6.83 -1.47
C ASN A 23 -3.27 7.88 -2.16
N LEU A 24 -4.39 8.27 -1.54
CA LEU A 24 -5.30 9.26 -2.08
C LEU A 24 -4.68 10.66 -1.98
N ARG A 25 -4.14 10.99 -0.80
CA ARG A 25 -3.53 12.30 -0.58
C ARG A 25 -2.31 12.55 -1.49
N LEU A 26 -1.47 11.53 -1.68
CA LEU A 26 -0.34 11.63 -2.61
C LEU A 26 -0.79 11.74 -4.06
N LYS A 27 -1.79 10.98 -4.50
CA LYS A 27 -2.33 11.11 -5.86
C LYS A 27 -2.69 12.55 -6.19
N ASP A 28 -3.37 13.25 -5.27
CA ASP A 28 -3.76 14.64 -5.46
C ASP A 28 -2.56 15.59 -5.38
N ALA A 29 -1.66 15.36 -4.43
CA ALA A 29 -0.46 16.18 -4.24
C ALA A 29 0.52 16.13 -5.40
N LEU A 30 0.58 15.00 -6.11
CA LEU A 30 1.50 14.77 -7.22
C LEU A 30 0.94 15.26 -8.57
N ALA A 31 -0.35 15.60 -8.63
CA ALA A 31 -1.00 16.05 -9.85
C ALA A 31 -0.31 17.32 -10.40
N GLY A 32 0.16 17.23 -11.65
CA GLY A 32 0.82 18.35 -12.34
C GLY A 32 2.29 18.59 -11.96
N LEU A 33 2.89 17.76 -11.09
CA LEU A 33 4.32 17.84 -10.83
C LEU A 33 5.14 17.17 -11.95
N PRO A 34 6.36 17.69 -12.25
CA PRO A 34 7.32 16.98 -13.08
C PRO A 34 7.63 15.59 -12.48
N GLN A 35 7.81 14.58 -13.33
CA GLN A 35 7.98 13.18 -12.91
C GLN A 35 9.07 12.98 -11.84
N ARG A 36 10.20 13.67 -11.98
CA ARG A 36 11.31 13.60 -11.01
C ARG A 36 10.91 14.12 -9.64
N GLU A 37 10.17 15.23 -9.59
CA GLU A 37 9.69 15.83 -8.35
C GLU A 37 8.62 14.98 -7.70
N ALA A 38 7.65 14.47 -8.49
CA ALA A 38 6.62 13.55 -8.03
C ALA A 38 7.23 12.27 -7.42
N HIS A 39 8.25 11.70 -8.08
CA HIS A 39 8.96 10.55 -7.54
C HIS A 39 9.64 10.85 -6.19
N TRP A 40 10.32 12.01 -6.09
CA TRP A 40 10.98 12.41 -4.84
C TRP A 40 9.96 12.65 -3.71
N VAL A 41 8.85 13.33 -3.98
CA VAL A 41 7.77 13.57 -2.99
C VAL A 41 7.21 12.24 -2.48
N SER A 42 6.88 11.32 -3.40
CA SER A 42 6.40 9.98 -3.02
C SER A 42 7.42 9.25 -2.15
N ALA A 43 8.68 9.22 -2.58
CA ALA A 43 9.73 8.52 -1.87
C ALA A 43 9.91 9.04 -0.44
N VAL A 44 10.03 10.37 -0.26
CA VAL A 44 10.26 10.92 1.10
C VAL A 44 9.04 10.75 2.00
N VAL A 45 7.82 10.85 1.49
CA VAL A 45 6.61 10.67 2.30
C VAL A 45 6.46 9.20 2.70
N TYR A 46 6.54 8.25 1.76
CA TYR A 46 6.43 6.83 2.08
C TYR A 46 7.57 6.37 3.00
N THR A 47 8.83 6.73 2.72
CA THR A 47 9.95 6.40 3.62
C THR A 47 9.73 6.94 5.03
N THR A 48 9.18 8.16 5.17
CA THR A 48 8.87 8.72 6.48
C THR A 48 7.75 7.94 7.18
N LEU A 49 6.71 7.52 6.46
CA LEU A 49 5.60 6.74 7.01
C LEU A 49 6.03 5.31 7.38
N ASP A 50 6.78 4.65 6.52
CA ASP A 50 7.26 3.28 6.72
C ASP A 50 8.16 3.15 7.96
N HIS A 51 8.82 4.25 8.37
CA HIS A 51 9.71 4.29 9.52
C HIS A 51 9.24 5.26 10.62
N LEU A 52 7.95 5.62 10.63
CA LEU A 52 7.42 6.71 11.44
C LEU A 52 7.67 6.54 12.94
N LEU A 53 7.39 5.35 13.48
CA LEU A 53 7.54 5.10 14.92
C LEU A 53 9.02 5.06 15.34
N TYR A 54 9.90 4.51 14.49
CA TYR A 54 11.33 4.53 14.74
C TYR A 54 11.90 5.95 14.67
N ILE A 55 11.48 6.74 13.67
CA ILE A 55 11.86 8.14 13.56
C ILE A 55 11.42 8.93 14.80
N ASP A 56 10.19 8.73 15.27
CA ASP A 56 9.69 9.39 16.47
C ASP A 56 10.42 8.92 17.73
N HIS A 57 10.81 7.66 17.84
CA HIS A 57 11.64 7.13 18.90
C HIS A 57 13.03 7.83 18.95
N VAL A 58 13.67 7.95 17.79
CA VAL A 58 14.94 8.71 17.68
C VAL A 58 14.72 10.17 18.05
N LEU A 59 13.70 10.82 17.51
CA LEU A 59 13.41 12.22 17.79
C LEU A 59 13.13 12.47 19.28
N ALA A 60 12.50 11.55 20.00
CA ALA A 60 12.23 11.67 21.43
C ALA A 60 13.50 11.85 22.27
N ALA A 61 14.62 11.25 21.85
CA ALA A 61 15.91 11.39 22.54
C ALA A 61 16.64 12.70 22.22
N PHE A 62 16.47 13.24 21.02
CA PHE A 62 17.22 14.41 20.56
C PHE A 62 16.42 15.71 20.54
N ALA A 63 15.10 15.66 20.38
CA ALA A 63 14.21 16.82 20.28
C ALA A 63 13.58 17.11 21.65
N LYS A 64 14.20 17.97 22.42
CA LYS A 64 13.72 18.35 23.78
C LYS A 64 12.52 19.30 23.70
N GLY A 65 11.57 19.12 24.63
CA GLY A 65 10.40 19.98 24.82
C GLY A 65 9.25 19.67 23.86
N ARG A 66 8.21 20.53 23.90
CA ARG A 66 7.03 20.38 23.04
C ARG A 66 7.32 20.89 21.63
N VAL A 67 7.36 19.99 20.66
CA VAL A 67 7.60 20.30 19.26
C VAL A 67 6.27 20.58 18.54
N GLN A 68 6.17 21.72 17.84
CA GLN A 68 5.00 22.04 17.03
C GLN A 68 4.81 21.02 15.89
N PRO A 69 3.56 20.65 15.50
CA PRO A 69 3.30 19.64 14.46
C PRO A 69 4.09 19.88 13.16
N VAL A 70 4.08 21.09 12.63
CA VAL A 70 4.83 21.45 11.41
C VAL A 70 6.34 21.19 11.56
N ILE A 71 6.94 21.53 12.71
CA ILE A 71 8.37 21.29 12.97
C ILE A 71 8.64 19.80 13.15
N ARG A 72 7.73 19.06 13.77
CA ARG A 72 7.80 17.60 13.86
C ARG A 72 7.81 16.98 12.48
N GLY A 73 6.92 17.40 11.58
CA GLY A 73 6.92 16.96 10.19
C GLY A 73 8.24 17.24 9.47
N VAL A 74 8.80 18.45 9.62
CA VAL A 74 10.12 18.81 9.06
C VAL A 74 11.23 17.89 9.61
N LEU A 75 11.24 17.64 10.92
CA LEU A 75 12.21 16.77 11.58
C LEU A 75 12.05 15.32 11.13
N ARG A 76 10.82 14.79 11.06
CA ARG A 76 10.53 13.44 10.57
C ARG A 76 11.08 13.23 9.17
N MET A 77 10.80 14.15 8.23
CA MET A 77 11.34 14.10 6.86
C MET A 77 12.86 14.24 6.82
N GLY A 78 13.43 15.06 7.71
CA GLY A 78 14.88 15.20 7.85
C GLY A 78 15.53 13.89 8.31
N VAL A 79 15.00 13.25 9.33
CA VAL A 79 15.51 11.97 9.86
C VAL A 79 15.32 10.84 8.83
N ALA A 80 14.19 10.79 8.12
CA ALA A 80 13.97 9.84 7.05
C ALA A 80 15.06 9.94 5.97
N GLN A 81 15.40 11.16 5.56
CA GLN A 81 16.48 11.40 4.59
C GLN A 81 17.86 10.99 5.13
N LEU A 82 18.12 11.22 6.42
CA LEU A 82 19.40 10.89 7.06
C LEU A 82 19.62 9.39 7.25
N LEU A 83 18.57 8.64 7.58
CA LEU A 83 18.71 7.24 8.01
C LEU A 83 18.36 6.23 6.90
N TYR A 84 17.47 6.59 5.97
CA TYR A 84 16.86 5.64 5.04
C TYR A 84 16.93 6.04 3.57
N MET A 85 17.39 7.25 3.26
CA MET A 85 17.53 7.71 1.87
C MET A 85 18.99 8.00 1.56
N ASP A 86 19.37 7.80 0.31
CA ASP A 86 20.73 8.13 -0.18
C ASP A 86 20.86 9.65 -0.42
N VAL A 87 20.83 10.41 0.70
CA VAL A 87 20.97 11.87 0.69
C VAL A 87 22.14 12.26 1.59
N PRO A 88 23.09 13.07 1.09
CA PRO A 88 24.19 13.56 1.91
C PRO A 88 23.67 14.32 3.15
N ASP A 89 24.27 14.06 4.32
CA ASP A 89 23.83 14.64 5.62
C ASP A 89 23.71 16.16 5.57
N ASN A 90 24.69 16.83 4.94
CA ASN A 90 24.66 18.28 4.80
C ASN A 90 23.48 18.77 3.98
N ALA A 91 23.11 18.04 2.93
CA ALA A 91 21.96 18.38 2.09
C ALA A 91 20.66 18.17 2.87
N ALA A 92 20.47 17.03 3.56
CA ALA A 92 19.30 16.75 4.36
C ALA A 92 19.09 17.81 5.47
N CYS A 93 20.14 18.17 6.21
CA CYS A 93 20.09 19.20 7.25
C CYS A 93 19.75 20.58 6.67
N ASN A 94 20.47 21.01 5.63
CA ASN A 94 20.29 22.34 5.05
C ASN A 94 18.90 22.53 4.45
N GLU A 95 18.41 21.52 3.73
CA GLU A 95 17.10 21.56 3.12
C GLU A 95 15.95 21.52 4.16
N SER A 96 16.12 20.81 5.26
CA SER A 96 15.17 20.83 6.38
C SER A 96 15.12 22.20 7.05
N VAL A 97 16.28 22.87 7.21
CA VAL A 97 16.37 24.24 7.71
C VAL A 97 15.70 25.23 6.74
N ASN A 98 15.92 25.08 5.44
CA ASN A 98 15.29 25.90 4.41
C ASN A 98 13.76 25.71 4.43
N LEU A 99 13.28 24.47 4.53
CA LEU A 99 11.86 24.14 4.64
C LEU A 99 11.23 24.79 5.89
N CYS A 100 11.92 24.71 7.03
CA CYS A 100 11.49 25.38 8.27
C CYS A 100 11.30 26.90 8.08
N LYS A 101 12.21 27.55 7.37
CA LYS A 101 12.08 28.98 7.05
C LYS A 101 10.90 29.25 6.10
N GLN A 102 10.72 28.43 5.08
CA GLN A 102 9.66 28.56 4.07
C GLN A 102 8.24 28.40 4.64
N VAL A 103 8.10 27.60 5.71
CA VAL A 103 6.81 27.46 6.42
C VAL A 103 6.62 28.51 7.53
N GLY A 104 7.38 29.60 7.50
CA GLY A 104 7.23 30.74 8.42
C GLY A 104 7.77 30.48 9.84
N LYS A 105 8.67 29.49 10.01
CA LYS A 105 9.22 29.12 11.32
C LYS A 105 10.71 29.45 11.46
N GLN A 106 11.17 30.57 10.89
CA GLN A 106 12.59 30.97 10.87
C GLN A 106 13.26 30.93 12.24
N LYS A 107 12.53 31.30 13.31
CA LYS A 107 13.05 31.30 14.69
C LYS A 107 13.42 29.89 15.19
N LEU A 108 12.86 28.85 14.57
CA LEU A 108 13.12 27.44 14.92
C LEU A 108 14.14 26.77 13.98
N ALA A 109 14.68 27.49 13.00
CA ALA A 109 15.66 26.96 12.06
C ALA A 109 16.95 26.46 12.74
N GLY A 110 17.42 27.18 13.77
CA GLY A 110 18.57 26.75 14.59
C GLY A 110 18.27 25.46 15.39
N TYR A 111 17.06 25.35 15.92
CA TYR A 111 16.61 24.14 16.63
C TYR A 111 16.57 22.93 15.69
N VAL A 112 15.94 23.06 14.51
CA VAL A 112 15.89 21.98 13.50
C VAL A 112 17.30 21.54 13.11
N ASN A 113 18.19 22.48 12.82
CA ASN A 113 19.59 22.18 12.50
C ASN A 113 20.31 21.45 13.64
N GLY A 114 20.12 21.94 14.88
CA GLY A 114 20.74 21.34 16.08
C GLY A 114 20.32 19.89 16.28
N VAL A 115 19.02 19.57 16.18
CA VAL A 115 18.48 18.22 16.33
C VAL A 115 19.04 17.31 15.23
N LEU A 116 18.92 17.68 13.95
CA LEU A 116 19.38 16.83 12.85
C LEU A 116 20.89 16.60 12.87
N ARG A 117 21.69 17.64 13.16
CA ARG A 117 23.14 17.49 13.34
C ARG A 117 23.53 16.62 14.54
N ALA A 118 22.75 16.66 15.62
CA ALA A 118 22.97 15.77 16.76
C ALA A 118 22.72 14.31 16.36
N ILE A 119 21.67 14.01 15.60
CA ILE A 119 21.38 12.68 15.08
C ILE A 119 22.50 12.21 14.15
N CYS A 120 22.97 13.05 13.21
CA CYS A 120 24.10 12.71 12.35
C CYS A 120 25.35 12.29 13.13
N ARG A 121 25.72 13.06 14.18
CA ARG A 121 26.89 12.73 14.98
C ARG A 121 26.77 11.47 15.82
N ASN A 122 25.54 11.05 16.13
CA ASN A 122 25.25 9.87 16.93
C ASN A 122 24.65 8.72 16.10
N ARG A 123 24.88 8.69 14.78
CA ARG A 123 24.28 7.69 13.89
C ARG A 123 24.59 6.25 14.33
N ASP A 124 25.79 6.00 14.81
CA ASP A 124 26.24 4.69 15.29
C ASP A 124 25.80 4.39 16.73
N ASN A 125 25.19 5.35 17.42
CA ASN A 125 24.77 5.25 18.81
C ASN A 125 23.38 5.89 19.01
N LEU A 126 22.41 5.47 18.21
CA LEU A 126 21.02 5.88 18.32
C LEU A 126 20.39 5.26 19.59
N PRO A 127 19.25 5.81 20.07
CA PRO A 127 18.57 5.28 21.24
C PRO A 127 18.27 3.78 21.11
N PRO A 128 18.58 2.96 22.14
CA PRO A 128 18.25 1.55 22.10
C PRO A 128 16.73 1.35 22.04
N LEU A 129 16.32 0.29 21.39
CA LEU A 129 14.92 -0.12 21.39
C LEU A 129 14.52 -0.69 22.75
N PRO A 130 13.23 -0.65 23.13
CA PRO A 130 12.75 -1.26 24.39
C PRO A 130 13.03 -2.75 24.47
N ASP A 131 13.10 -3.29 25.69
CA ASP A 131 13.31 -4.71 25.94
C ASP A 131 12.05 -5.54 25.66
N ASP A 132 10.85 -4.98 25.88
CA ASP A 132 9.58 -5.64 25.57
C ASP A 132 9.50 -5.97 24.07
N PRO A 133 9.24 -7.23 23.70
CA PRO A 133 9.24 -7.65 22.30
C PRO A 133 8.20 -6.92 21.42
N ALA A 134 7.00 -6.65 21.95
CA ALA A 134 5.95 -5.98 21.18
C ALA A 134 6.29 -4.51 20.97
N ASP A 135 6.80 -3.81 21.98
CA ASP A 135 7.25 -2.42 21.86
C ASP A 135 8.45 -2.32 20.91
N ARG A 136 9.41 -3.22 21.06
CA ARG A 136 10.60 -3.26 20.20
C ARG A 136 10.23 -3.44 18.74
N LEU A 137 9.45 -4.46 18.40
CA LEU A 137 9.06 -4.76 17.02
C LEU A 137 8.14 -3.69 16.45
N SER A 138 7.22 -3.14 17.26
CA SER A 138 6.36 -2.02 16.86
C SER A 138 7.20 -0.81 16.42
N ILE A 139 8.16 -0.40 17.22
CA ILE A 139 9.04 0.74 16.92
C ILE A 139 9.95 0.40 15.72
N GLN A 140 10.58 -0.75 15.73
CA GLN A 140 11.55 -1.18 14.71
C GLN A 140 10.95 -1.20 13.31
N PHE A 141 9.73 -1.75 13.18
CA PHE A 141 9.05 -1.93 11.89
C PHE A 141 7.93 -0.92 11.63
N SER A 142 7.72 0.02 12.56
CA SER A 142 6.68 1.05 12.47
C SER A 142 5.25 0.50 12.30
N TRP A 143 4.95 -0.59 12.97
CA TRP A 143 3.61 -1.17 13.01
C TRP A 143 2.89 -0.81 14.31
N PRO A 144 1.54 -0.66 14.28
CA PRO A 144 0.76 -0.38 15.49
C PRO A 144 1.01 -1.42 16.59
N ARG A 145 1.33 -0.96 17.81
CA ARG A 145 1.69 -1.83 18.95
C ARG A 145 0.66 -2.92 19.21
N TRP A 146 -0.62 -2.57 19.20
CA TRP A 146 -1.70 -3.53 19.45
C TRP A 146 -1.69 -4.72 18.47
N LEU A 147 -1.39 -4.47 17.19
CA LEU A 147 -1.31 -5.51 16.15
C LEU A 147 -0.07 -6.38 16.32
N VAL A 148 1.06 -5.77 16.67
CA VAL A 148 2.29 -6.51 16.94
C VAL A 148 2.13 -7.39 18.19
N GLU A 149 1.45 -6.90 19.23
CA GLU A 149 1.14 -7.64 20.45
C GLU A 149 0.31 -8.89 20.15
N GLU A 150 -0.72 -8.78 19.32
CA GLU A 150 -1.53 -9.91 18.85
C GLU A 150 -0.68 -10.93 18.07
N TYR A 151 0.17 -10.47 17.16
CA TYR A 151 1.03 -11.37 16.39
C TYR A 151 2.08 -12.05 17.28
N VAL A 152 2.68 -11.34 18.23
CA VAL A 152 3.63 -11.93 19.18
C VAL A 152 2.93 -12.98 20.06
N ALA A 153 1.72 -12.71 20.52
CA ALA A 153 0.94 -13.66 21.31
C ALA A 153 0.57 -14.91 20.52
N GLN A 154 0.24 -14.76 19.23
CA GLN A 154 -0.21 -15.88 18.38
C GLN A 154 0.94 -16.69 17.79
N TYR A 155 2.02 -16.03 17.35
CA TYR A 155 3.09 -16.65 16.55
C TYR A 155 4.48 -16.61 17.22
N GLY A 156 4.63 -15.92 18.33
CA GLY A 156 5.91 -15.67 18.97
C GLY A 156 6.70 -14.51 18.33
N ALA A 157 7.68 -13.99 19.08
CA ALA A 157 8.40 -12.79 18.67
C ALA A 157 9.30 -13.01 17.43
N GLU A 158 9.91 -14.18 17.28
CA GLU A 158 10.80 -14.49 16.16
C GLU A 158 10.05 -14.52 14.83
N PHE A 159 8.94 -15.28 14.78
CA PHE A 159 8.10 -15.31 13.58
C PHE A 159 7.50 -13.95 13.25
N THR A 160 7.03 -13.22 14.27
CA THR A 160 6.49 -11.87 14.09
C THR A 160 7.54 -10.93 13.51
N ALA A 161 8.78 -10.97 13.99
CA ALA A 161 9.87 -10.17 13.43
C ALA A 161 10.09 -10.47 11.94
N ALA A 162 10.14 -11.75 11.58
CA ALA A 162 10.30 -12.17 10.18
C ALA A 162 9.10 -11.74 9.30
N LEU A 163 7.88 -11.81 9.85
CA LEU A 163 6.66 -11.37 9.15
C LEU A 163 6.68 -9.86 8.88
N LEU A 164 7.07 -9.05 9.88
CA LEU A 164 7.10 -7.60 9.76
C LEU A 164 8.25 -7.08 8.87
N ASP A 165 9.35 -7.84 8.79
CA ASP A 165 10.49 -7.55 7.88
C ASP A 165 10.23 -8.02 6.44
N ALA A 166 9.19 -8.83 6.23
CA ALA A 166 8.89 -9.37 4.92
C ALA A 166 8.57 -8.25 3.91
N LYS A 167 9.32 -8.21 2.83
CA LYS A 167 9.05 -7.29 1.73
C LYS A 167 7.80 -7.71 0.98
N ALA A 168 6.97 -6.74 0.61
CA ALA A 168 5.85 -7.00 -0.26
C ALA A 168 6.35 -7.66 -1.57
N PRO A 169 5.68 -8.71 -2.05
CA PRO A 169 6.01 -9.31 -3.33
C PRO A 169 5.90 -8.27 -4.45
N GLY A 170 6.62 -8.48 -5.54
CA GLY A 170 6.52 -7.66 -6.74
C GLY A 170 5.08 -7.58 -7.26
N MET A 171 4.84 -6.62 -8.14
CA MET A 171 3.53 -6.51 -8.80
C MET A 171 3.20 -7.82 -9.48
N THR A 172 2.04 -8.39 -9.15
CA THR A 172 1.59 -9.67 -9.68
C THR A 172 0.46 -9.47 -10.66
N LEU A 173 0.57 -10.09 -11.82
CA LEU A 173 -0.44 -10.07 -12.89
C LEU A 173 -1.11 -11.42 -13.01
N ARG A 174 -2.39 -11.40 -13.37
CA ARG A 174 -3.23 -12.55 -13.66
C ARG A 174 -3.96 -12.36 -14.97
N ALA A 175 -3.94 -13.37 -15.82
CA ALA A 175 -4.77 -13.40 -17.02
C ALA A 175 -6.27 -13.41 -16.66
N GLN A 176 -7.10 -12.83 -17.50
CA GLN A 176 -8.57 -12.85 -17.37
C GLN A 176 -9.18 -13.66 -18.50
N TYR A 177 -10.05 -14.62 -18.18
CA TYR A 177 -10.78 -15.40 -19.17
C TYR A 177 -11.51 -14.47 -20.16
N PRO A 178 -11.49 -14.79 -21.47
CA PRO A 178 -10.95 -16.02 -22.10
C PRO A 178 -9.44 -16.01 -22.37
N TYR A 179 -8.72 -14.94 -21.99
CA TYR A 179 -7.29 -14.82 -22.20
C TYR A 179 -6.52 -15.75 -21.23
N THR A 180 -5.55 -16.50 -21.77
CA THR A 180 -4.84 -17.54 -21.03
C THR A 180 -3.56 -17.01 -20.34
N THR A 181 -3.04 -17.77 -19.38
CA THR A 181 -1.76 -17.46 -18.75
C THR A 181 -0.59 -17.51 -19.73
N GLU A 182 -0.63 -18.42 -20.68
CA GLU A 182 0.38 -18.58 -21.74
C GLU A 182 0.42 -17.33 -22.65
N GLU A 183 -0.73 -16.80 -23.01
CA GLU A 183 -0.82 -15.55 -23.79
C GLU A 183 -0.32 -14.34 -22.97
N LEU A 184 -0.64 -14.29 -21.67
CA LEU A 184 -0.07 -13.26 -20.78
C LEU A 184 1.46 -13.33 -20.75
N ARG A 185 2.03 -14.53 -20.53
CA ARG A 185 3.47 -14.74 -20.51
C ARG A 185 4.13 -14.34 -21.83
N ALA A 186 3.57 -14.75 -22.95
CA ALA A 186 4.04 -14.37 -24.26
C ALA A 186 4.00 -12.84 -24.49
N SER A 187 2.93 -12.18 -24.02
CA SER A 187 2.80 -10.73 -24.08
C SER A 187 3.86 -10.00 -23.25
N LEU A 188 4.15 -10.49 -22.05
CA LEU A 188 5.18 -9.92 -21.19
C LEU A 188 6.59 -10.12 -21.79
N GLN A 189 6.88 -11.30 -22.34
CA GLN A 189 8.14 -11.57 -23.03
C GLN A 189 8.32 -10.67 -24.27
N ALA A 190 7.28 -10.51 -25.08
CA ALA A 190 7.34 -9.62 -26.25
C ALA A 190 7.54 -8.14 -25.88
N ALA A 191 7.10 -7.74 -24.68
CA ALA A 191 7.31 -6.39 -24.15
C ALA A 191 8.62 -6.23 -23.36
N ASP A 192 9.49 -7.25 -23.33
CA ASP A 192 10.73 -7.29 -22.53
C ASP A 192 10.50 -6.97 -21.04
N ILE A 193 9.39 -7.48 -20.46
CA ILE A 193 9.04 -7.33 -19.06
C ILE A 193 9.41 -8.62 -18.33
N PRO A 194 10.47 -8.63 -17.50
CA PRO A 194 10.88 -9.83 -16.77
C PRO A 194 9.88 -10.18 -15.68
N PHE A 195 9.57 -11.47 -15.58
CA PHE A 195 8.65 -12.03 -14.60
C PHE A 195 9.04 -13.46 -14.24
N HIS A 196 8.52 -13.93 -13.11
CA HIS A 196 8.55 -15.36 -12.74
C HIS A 196 7.15 -15.84 -12.36
N PRO A 197 6.87 -17.14 -12.40
CA PRO A 197 5.62 -17.72 -11.90
C PRO A 197 5.43 -17.43 -10.41
N GLY A 198 4.18 -17.34 -9.97
CA GLY A 198 3.86 -17.25 -8.56
C GLY A 198 4.34 -18.47 -7.78
N LYS A 199 4.63 -18.30 -6.49
CA LYS A 199 5.05 -19.38 -5.58
C LYS A 199 3.86 -20.21 -5.10
N LEU A 200 2.72 -19.57 -4.85
CA LEU A 200 1.49 -20.18 -4.35
C LEU A 200 0.49 -20.45 -5.47
N VAL A 201 0.51 -19.63 -6.50
CA VAL A 201 -0.40 -19.69 -7.64
C VAL A 201 0.43 -19.66 -8.92
N PRO A 202 0.79 -20.82 -9.50
CA PRO A 202 1.72 -20.92 -10.63
C PRO A 202 1.28 -20.16 -11.90
N GLU A 203 -0.01 -19.93 -12.09
CA GLU A 203 -0.56 -19.11 -13.17
C GLU A 203 -0.36 -17.59 -12.98
N ALA A 204 0.00 -17.15 -11.79
CA ALA A 204 0.38 -15.77 -11.55
C ALA A 204 1.72 -15.42 -12.21
N CYS A 205 1.84 -14.19 -12.70
CA CYS A 205 3.09 -13.64 -13.21
C CYS A 205 3.56 -12.52 -12.28
N VAL A 206 4.62 -12.78 -11.49
CA VAL A 206 5.20 -11.79 -10.57
C VAL A 206 6.28 -11.02 -11.32
N LEU A 207 6.10 -9.71 -11.43
CA LEU A 207 7.03 -8.84 -12.16
C LEU A 207 8.29 -8.57 -11.33
N GLU A 208 9.46 -8.66 -11.96
CA GLU A 208 10.76 -8.44 -11.31
C GLU A 208 11.15 -6.95 -11.26
N ARG A 209 10.42 -6.10 -11.98
CA ARG A 209 10.59 -4.64 -11.95
C ARG A 209 9.25 -3.91 -11.97
N GLY A 210 9.27 -2.66 -11.49
CA GLY A 210 8.10 -1.78 -11.57
C GLY A 210 7.74 -1.46 -13.02
N VAL A 211 6.46 -1.64 -13.37
CA VAL A 211 5.89 -1.32 -14.68
C VAL A 211 4.65 -0.47 -14.49
N ASP A 212 4.50 0.57 -15.30
CA ASP A 212 3.22 1.30 -15.40
C ASP A 212 2.20 0.45 -16.19
N VAL A 213 1.54 -0.44 -15.47
CA VAL A 213 0.60 -1.41 -16.06
C VAL A 213 -0.58 -0.71 -16.75
N ALA A 214 -0.98 0.47 -16.25
CA ALA A 214 -2.10 1.23 -16.83
C ALA A 214 -1.80 1.70 -18.26
N ARG A 215 -0.53 1.80 -18.65
CA ARG A 215 -0.12 2.12 -20.02
C ARG A 215 -0.05 0.93 -20.95
N GLN A 216 -0.06 -0.29 -20.42
CA GLN A 216 0.02 -1.50 -21.22
C GLN A 216 -1.29 -1.73 -21.98
N GLU A 217 -1.19 -2.06 -23.27
CA GLU A 217 -2.36 -2.31 -24.11
C GLU A 217 -3.21 -3.46 -23.58
N GLY A 218 -2.57 -4.59 -23.23
CA GLY A 218 -3.27 -5.77 -22.72
C GLY A 218 -4.05 -5.51 -21.43
N PHE A 219 -3.53 -4.63 -20.56
CA PHE A 219 -4.25 -4.21 -19.33
C PHE A 219 -5.49 -3.36 -19.69
N ARG A 220 -5.33 -2.39 -20.59
CA ARG A 220 -6.46 -1.56 -21.05
C ARG A 220 -7.51 -2.35 -21.80
N ALA A 221 -7.06 -3.34 -22.56
CA ALA A 221 -7.93 -4.27 -23.29
C ALA A 221 -8.56 -5.37 -22.41
N GLY A 222 -8.36 -5.33 -21.09
CA GLY A 222 -8.97 -6.28 -20.16
C GLY A 222 -8.41 -7.71 -20.19
N ARG A 223 -7.30 -7.95 -20.90
CA ARG A 223 -6.71 -9.29 -21.05
C ARG A 223 -6.11 -9.82 -19.76
N TYR A 224 -5.69 -8.92 -18.85
CA TYR A 224 -5.13 -9.26 -17.55
C TYR A 224 -5.34 -8.13 -16.54
N THR A 225 -5.09 -8.44 -15.28
CA THR A 225 -5.22 -7.48 -14.19
C THR A 225 -4.13 -7.68 -13.12
N VAL A 226 -3.98 -6.67 -12.27
CA VAL A 226 -3.11 -6.75 -11.07
C VAL A 226 -3.90 -7.44 -9.97
N GLN A 227 -3.35 -8.53 -9.43
CA GLN A 227 -3.92 -9.23 -8.28
C GLN A 227 -2.83 -10.02 -7.55
N SER A 228 -2.78 -9.93 -6.20
CA SER A 228 -1.83 -10.69 -5.40
C SER A 228 -2.15 -12.18 -5.41
N GLU A 229 -1.13 -13.04 -5.25
CA GLU A 229 -1.30 -14.48 -5.13
C GLU A 229 -2.23 -14.88 -3.96
N SER A 230 -2.15 -14.17 -2.83
CA SER A 230 -3.04 -14.42 -1.67
C SER A 230 -4.51 -14.20 -2.01
N ALA A 231 -4.83 -13.13 -2.77
CA ALA A 231 -6.20 -12.87 -3.22
C ALA A 231 -6.69 -13.89 -4.25
N MET A 232 -5.79 -14.43 -5.09
CA MET A 232 -6.10 -15.52 -6.02
C MET A 232 -6.30 -16.84 -5.26
N LEU A 233 -5.43 -17.14 -4.29
CA LEU A 233 -5.50 -18.36 -3.50
C LEU A 233 -6.83 -18.49 -2.75
N VAL A 234 -7.33 -17.42 -2.17
CA VAL A 234 -8.64 -17.40 -1.50
C VAL A 234 -9.78 -17.79 -2.46
N CYS A 235 -9.76 -17.27 -3.69
CA CYS A 235 -10.75 -17.67 -4.69
C CYS A 235 -10.60 -19.15 -5.11
N LYS A 236 -9.38 -19.66 -5.22
CA LYS A 236 -9.12 -21.08 -5.53
C LYS A 236 -9.55 -22.01 -4.39
N LEU A 237 -9.37 -21.60 -3.12
CA LEU A 237 -9.82 -22.36 -1.97
C LEU A 237 -11.35 -22.48 -1.89
N LEU A 238 -12.08 -21.52 -2.45
CA LEU A 238 -13.53 -21.62 -2.61
C LEU A 238 -13.94 -22.76 -3.57
N ALA A 239 -13.01 -23.23 -4.41
CA ALA A 239 -13.16 -24.29 -5.40
C ALA A 239 -14.40 -24.13 -6.30
N PRO A 240 -14.58 -22.95 -6.96
CA PRO A 240 -15.75 -22.72 -7.80
C PRO A 240 -15.79 -23.66 -8.99
N GLN A 241 -16.98 -24.13 -9.33
CA GLN A 241 -17.23 -25.03 -10.49
C GLN A 241 -18.22 -24.36 -11.45
N LYS A 242 -18.10 -24.64 -12.74
CA LYS A 242 -19.00 -24.15 -13.77
C LYS A 242 -20.47 -24.38 -13.40
N GLY A 243 -21.29 -23.36 -13.64
CA GLY A 243 -22.70 -23.36 -13.34
C GLY A 243 -23.08 -22.96 -11.93
N MET A 244 -22.10 -22.81 -11.00
CA MET A 244 -22.38 -22.40 -9.63
C MET A 244 -22.90 -20.97 -9.53
N ARG A 245 -23.69 -20.76 -8.48
CA ARG A 245 -24.10 -19.42 -8.01
C ARG A 245 -23.27 -19.04 -6.82
N LEU A 246 -22.46 -17.98 -6.96
CA LEU A 246 -21.53 -17.52 -5.94
C LEU A 246 -21.97 -16.18 -5.36
N LEU A 247 -21.62 -15.93 -4.11
CA LEU A 247 -21.70 -14.63 -3.49
C LEU A 247 -20.29 -14.14 -3.12
N ASP A 248 -19.91 -12.93 -3.58
CA ASP A 248 -18.80 -12.14 -3.07
C ASP A 248 -19.39 -11.04 -2.17
N ALA A 249 -19.37 -11.26 -0.86
CA ALA A 249 -20.06 -10.41 0.10
C ALA A 249 -19.36 -9.08 0.41
N CYS A 250 -18.06 -8.96 0.05
CA CYS A 250 -17.24 -7.77 0.23
C CYS A 250 -16.42 -7.48 -1.04
N ALA A 251 -17.12 -7.29 -2.15
CA ALA A 251 -16.57 -7.44 -3.50
C ALA A 251 -15.59 -6.34 -3.96
N ALA A 252 -15.67 -5.12 -3.41
CA ALA A 252 -14.87 -4.00 -3.92
C ALA A 252 -13.35 -4.19 -3.72
N PRO A 253 -12.55 -3.84 -4.72
CA PRO A 253 -12.86 -3.18 -6.01
C PRO A 253 -13.19 -4.12 -7.19
N GLY A 254 -13.57 -5.39 -6.95
CA GLY A 254 -13.99 -6.33 -7.98
C GLY A 254 -12.94 -7.34 -8.45
N GLY A 255 -11.73 -7.31 -7.87
CA GLY A 255 -10.64 -8.20 -8.30
C GLY A 255 -10.90 -9.68 -8.01
N LYS A 256 -11.41 -10.02 -6.82
CA LYS A 256 -11.79 -11.40 -6.47
C LYS A 256 -13.02 -11.85 -7.26
N THR A 257 -14.03 -10.99 -7.39
CA THR A 257 -15.23 -11.23 -8.22
C THR A 257 -14.86 -11.59 -9.66
N ALA A 258 -13.96 -10.80 -10.27
CA ALA A 258 -13.48 -11.07 -11.64
C ALA A 258 -12.69 -12.39 -11.71
N TYR A 259 -11.96 -12.76 -10.67
CA TYR A 259 -11.24 -14.04 -10.67
C TYR A 259 -12.18 -15.24 -10.45
N LEU A 260 -13.22 -15.10 -9.64
CA LEU A 260 -14.26 -16.11 -9.53
C LEU A 260 -14.91 -16.37 -10.90
N SER A 261 -15.25 -15.29 -11.65
CA SER A 261 -15.77 -15.44 -13.02
C SER A 261 -14.75 -16.11 -13.97
N HIS A 262 -13.45 -15.82 -13.85
CA HIS A 262 -12.40 -16.51 -14.60
C HIS A 262 -12.37 -18.00 -14.28
N LEU A 263 -12.46 -18.39 -13.00
CA LEU A 263 -12.47 -19.79 -12.56
C LEU A 263 -13.73 -20.54 -12.98
N LEU A 264 -14.87 -19.85 -13.11
CA LEU A 264 -16.11 -20.39 -13.69
C LEU A 264 -16.06 -20.46 -15.22
N GLU A 265 -15.01 -19.95 -15.88
CA GLU A 265 -14.93 -19.80 -17.34
C GLU A 265 -16.13 -19.05 -17.95
N GLY A 266 -16.69 -18.11 -17.19
CA GLY A 266 -17.90 -17.38 -17.60
C GLY A 266 -19.21 -18.15 -17.45
N GLU A 267 -19.16 -19.42 -17.00
CA GLU A 267 -20.34 -20.26 -16.80
C GLU A 267 -20.78 -20.24 -15.33
N GLY A 268 -21.87 -19.54 -15.01
CA GLY A 268 -22.39 -19.41 -13.65
C GLY A 268 -22.92 -18.01 -13.37
N HIS A 269 -23.24 -17.74 -12.10
CA HIS A 269 -23.70 -16.42 -11.69
C HIS A 269 -23.05 -15.98 -10.40
N ILE A 270 -22.59 -14.72 -10.33
CA ILE A 270 -21.99 -14.15 -9.14
C ILE A 270 -22.83 -12.95 -8.70
N GLU A 271 -23.26 -12.94 -7.45
CA GLU A 271 -23.71 -11.71 -6.80
C GLU A 271 -22.50 -11.06 -6.08
N ALA A 272 -22.26 -9.79 -6.36
CA ALA A 272 -21.19 -9.00 -5.78
C ALA A 272 -21.80 -7.89 -4.90
N TRP A 273 -21.61 -7.98 -3.58
CA TRP A 273 -22.16 -7.01 -2.65
C TRP A 273 -21.10 -6.04 -2.15
N GLU A 274 -21.50 -4.80 -1.97
CA GLU A 274 -20.65 -3.75 -1.41
C GLU A 274 -21.51 -2.74 -0.67
N LEU A 275 -21.11 -2.38 0.54
CA LEU A 275 -21.85 -1.46 1.40
C LEU A 275 -21.90 -0.03 0.84
N HIS A 276 -20.80 0.42 0.22
CA HIS A 276 -20.60 1.82 -0.16
C HIS A 276 -20.81 2.05 -1.67
N PRO A 277 -21.73 2.97 -2.07
CA PRO A 277 -22.02 3.23 -3.48
C PRO A 277 -20.79 3.60 -4.33
N HIS A 278 -19.87 4.42 -3.79
CA HIS A 278 -18.66 4.81 -4.50
C HIS A 278 -17.70 3.64 -4.75
N ARG A 279 -17.67 2.63 -3.87
CA ARG A 279 -16.88 1.42 -4.04
C ARG A 279 -17.56 0.42 -4.97
N SER A 280 -18.90 0.35 -4.95
CA SER A 280 -19.67 -0.41 -5.92
C SER A 280 -19.40 0.04 -7.36
N ALA A 281 -19.24 1.35 -7.59
CA ALA A 281 -18.83 1.88 -8.90
C ALA A 281 -17.43 1.41 -9.34
N LEU A 282 -16.52 1.10 -8.41
CA LEU A 282 -15.20 0.54 -8.73
C LEU A 282 -15.32 -0.92 -9.19
N ILE A 283 -16.23 -1.69 -8.60
CA ILE A 283 -16.52 -3.06 -9.05
C ILE A 283 -16.98 -3.02 -10.51
N GLN A 284 -17.98 -2.21 -10.81
CA GLN A 284 -18.51 -2.07 -12.17
C GLN A 284 -17.42 -1.74 -13.19
N LYS A 285 -16.60 -0.71 -12.90
CA LYS A 285 -15.47 -0.33 -13.77
C LYS A 285 -14.46 -1.46 -13.98
N THR A 286 -14.20 -2.26 -12.94
CA THR A 286 -13.29 -3.40 -13.03
C THR A 286 -13.87 -4.47 -13.92
N LEU A 287 -15.13 -4.84 -13.73
CA LEU A 287 -15.83 -5.85 -14.51
C LEU A 287 -15.97 -5.44 -16.00
N GLU A 288 -16.34 -4.17 -16.26
CA GLU A 288 -16.42 -3.61 -17.61
C GLU A 288 -15.08 -3.69 -18.33
N ARG A 289 -13.99 -3.22 -17.69
CA ARG A 289 -12.64 -3.28 -18.28
C ARG A 289 -12.19 -4.71 -18.59
N LEU A 290 -12.55 -5.66 -17.73
CA LEU A 290 -12.18 -7.08 -17.86
C LEU A 290 -13.17 -7.90 -18.68
N HIS A 291 -14.20 -7.25 -19.22
CA HIS A 291 -15.28 -7.89 -20.03
C HIS A 291 -15.93 -9.07 -19.28
N VAL A 292 -16.15 -8.91 -17.97
CA VAL A 292 -16.76 -9.94 -17.14
C VAL A 292 -18.27 -9.84 -17.23
N GLU A 293 -18.91 -10.94 -17.62
CA GLU A 293 -20.35 -11.12 -17.66
C GLU A 293 -20.83 -12.05 -16.53
N GLY A 294 -22.15 -12.18 -16.34
CA GLY A 294 -22.74 -13.07 -15.35
C GLY A 294 -22.60 -12.58 -13.89
N VAL A 295 -22.31 -11.28 -13.66
CA VAL A 295 -22.20 -10.69 -12.33
C VAL A 295 -23.27 -9.64 -12.09
N THR A 296 -23.99 -9.76 -10.96
CA THR A 296 -24.93 -8.75 -10.47
C THR A 296 -24.33 -8.00 -9.30
N VAL A 297 -24.06 -6.70 -9.46
CA VAL A 297 -23.51 -5.83 -8.40
C VAL A 297 -24.64 -5.19 -7.59
N GLN A 298 -24.62 -5.31 -6.27
CA GLN A 298 -25.64 -4.75 -5.37
C GLN A 298 -24.99 -3.91 -4.26
N ILE A 299 -25.57 -2.74 -3.98
CA ILE A 299 -25.21 -1.96 -2.79
C ILE A 299 -25.97 -2.58 -1.64
N ARG A 300 -25.25 -3.27 -0.75
CA ARG A 300 -25.86 -4.06 0.30
C ARG A 300 -24.93 -4.24 1.50
N ASP A 301 -25.49 -4.23 2.68
CA ASP A 301 -24.84 -4.60 3.93
C ASP A 301 -24.92 -6.12 4.13
N ALA A 302 -23.79 -6.80 4.01
CA ALA A 302 -23.70 -8.25 4.17
C ALA A 302 -23.96 -8.72 5.61
N ALA A 303 -23.93 -7.83 6.61
CA ALA A 303 -24.29 -8.14 7.99
C ALA A 303 -25.80 -8.21 8.21
N GLN A 304 -26.61 -7.71 7.27
CA GLN A 304 -28.06 -7.75 7.36
C GLN A 304 -28.62 -9.05 6.77
N GLN A 305 -29.40 -9.76 7.60
CA GLN A 305 -30.06 -10.98 7.14
C GLN A 305 -31.08 -10.69 6.03
N ASP A 306 -31.10 -11.56 5.04
CA ASP A 306 -32.13 -11.58 4.00
C ASP A 306 -32.66 -13.01 3.83
N PRO A 307 -33.86 -13.31 4.32
CA PRO A 307 -34.45 -14.65 4.18
C PRO A 307 -34.58 -15.11 2.73
N ALA A 308 -34.72 -14.19 1.77
CA ALA A 308 -34.81 -14.52 0.35
C ALA A 308 -33.48 -15.01 -0.23
N LYS A 309 -32.37 -14.83 0.48
CA LYS A 309 -31.03 -15.29 0.10
C LYS A 309 -30.57 -16.52 0.87
N ALA A 310 -31.39 -17.05 1.79
CA ALA A 310 -31.09 -18.29 2.47
C ALA A 310 -30.94 -19.43 1.45
N GLU A 311 -29.84 -20.18 1.54
CA GLU A 311 -29.52 -21.31 0.65
C GLU A 311 -29.51 -20.96 -0.85
N ALA A 312 -29.31 -19.66 -1.19
CA ALA A 312 -29.37 -19.19 -2.57
C ALA A 312 -28.04 -19.35 -3.34
N PHE A 313 -26.94 -19.65 -2.64
CA PHE A 313 -25.60 -19.71 -3.18
C PHE A 313 -24.93 -21.06 -2.88
N ASP A 314 -24.17 -21.57 -3.84
CA ASP A 314 -23.36 -22.77 -3.68
C ASP A 314 -22.13 -22.52 -2.84
N ALA A 315 -21.56 -21.29 -2.92
CA ALA A 315 -20.44 -20.86 -2.07
C ALA A 315 -20.45 -19.34 -1.85
N VAL A 316 -19.86 -18.92 -0.74
CA VAL A 316 -19.80 -17.51 -0.30
C VAL A 316 -18.35 -17.13 0.01
N LEU A 317 -17.89 -16.03 -0.56
CA LEU A 317 -16.65 -15.35 -0.23
C LEU A 317 -16.94 -14.11 0.61
N VAL A 318 -16.21 -13.95 1.72
CA VAL A 318 -16.30 -12.79 2.64
C VAL A 318 -14.94 -12.08 2.74
#